data_21266a1315397eee3e984b2e3f136a36
#
_entry.id   21266a1315397eee3e984b2e3f136a36
#
_cell.length_a   1.000
_cell.length_b   1.000
_cell.length_c   1.000
_cell.angle_alpha   90.00
_cell.angle_beta   90.00
_cell.angle_gamma   90.00
#
_symmetry.space_group_name_H-M   'P 1'
#
loop_
_entity.id
_entity.type
_entity.pdbx_description
1 polymer ?
#
loop_
_entity_poly.entity_id
_entity_poly.type
_entity_poly.pdbx_seq_one_letter_code
_entity_poly.pdbx_strand_id
1 'polypeptide(L)'
;KPKNLIIGEKSVRYYELNHGERLQFEPKRLNKLTFLSRLAFVNEMSNYENYQIRVWKDDTIYGTYFFSTEKSEDSIIKEDKKVIPGKWRSCEINLSKSKHTYSVELLDKGKKVFVRCLGNQ
;
A
#
# COMPACT_ATOMS: atom_id res chain seq x y z
N LYS A 1 -5.95 3.75 -9.06
CA LYS A 1 -6.67 2.80 -9.89
C LYS A 1 -6.72 1.43 -9.22
N PRO A 2 -7.87 0.77 -9.22
CA PRO A 2 -7.94 -0.56 -8.65
C PRO A 2 -7.27 -1.59 -9.54
N LYS A 3 -6.60 -2.54 -8.89
CA LYS A 3 -5.99 -3.71 -9.54
C LYS A 3 -6.38 -4.95 -8.76
N ASN A 4 -6.53 -6.06 -9.47
CA ASN A 4 -6.84 -7.33 -8.84
C ASN A 4 -5.56 -8.17 -8.76
N LEU A 5 -5.17 -8.50 -7.54
CA LEU A 5 -4.06 -9.40 -7.29
C LEU A 5 -4.60 -10.80 -7.05
N ILE A 6 -4.02 -11.77 -7.72
CA ILE A 6 -4.34 -13.18 -7.48
C ILE A 6 -3.30 -13.69 -6.50
N ILE A 7 -3.75 -14.05 -5.31
CA ILE A 7 -2.90 -14.54 -4.22
C ILE A 7 -3.34 -15.97 -3.93
N GLY A 8 -2.50 -16.94 -4.34
CA GLY A 8 -2.95 -18.32 -4.36
C GLY A 8 -4.11 -18.43 -5.34
N GLU A 9 -5.31 -18.80 -4.86
CA GLU A 9 -6.51 -18.92 -5.69
C GLU A 9 -7.51 -17.78 -5.48
N LYS A 10 -7.16 -16.80 -4.63
CA LYS A 10 -8.07 -15.70 -4.30
C LYS A 10 -7.72 -14.44 -5.06
N SER A 11 -8.74 -13.76 -5.58
CA SER A 11 -8.60 -12.43 -6.16
C SER A 11 -8.83 -11.38 -5.06
N VAL A 12 -7.87 -10.48 -4.89
CA VAL A 12 -7.92 -9.44 -3.87
C VAL A 12 -7.67 -8.10 -4.53
N ARG A 13 -8.54 -7.14 -4.24
CA ARG A 13 -8.41 -5.79 -4.83
C ARG A 13 -7.42 -4.95 -4.03
N TYR A 14 -6.47 -4.36 -4.76
CA TYR A 14 -5.54 -3.35 -4.27
C TYR A 14 -5.67 -2.10 -5.13
N TYR A 15 -5.19 -0.97 -4.61
CA TYR A 15 -5.15 0.29 -5.36
C TYR A 15 -3.71 0.61 -5.73
N GLU A 16 -3.50 0.92 -6.99
CA GLU A 16 -2.19 1.31 -7.51
C GLU A 16 -1.86 2.73 -7.08
N LEU A 17 -0.65 2.93 -6.57
CA LEU A 17 -0.19 4.22 -6.09
C LEU A 17 1.20 4.49 -6.67
N ASN A 18 1.33 5.59 -7.39
CA ASN A 18 2.59 6.04 -7.97
C ASN A 18 3.21 7.13 -7.09
N HIS A 19 4.50 7.40 -7.33
CA HIS A 19 5.17 8.49 -6.63
C HIS A 19 4.39 9.81 -6.78
N GLY A 20 4.25 10.52 -5.67
CA GLY A 20 3.60 11.82 -5.65
C GLY A 20 2.09 11.78 -5.58
N GLU A 21 1.49 10.62 -5.74
CA GLU A 21 0.05 10.47 -5.58
C GLU A 21 -0.30 10.18 -4.13
N ARG A 22 -1.49 10.59 -3.73
CA ARG A 22 -2.03 10.28 -2.41
C ARG A 22 -3.34 9.55 -2.55
N LEU A 23 -3.49 8.48 -1.78
CA LEU A 23 -4.74 7.73 -1.69
C LEU A 23 -5.43 8.10 -0.39
N GLN A 24 -6.62 8.68 -0.48
CA GLN A 24 -7.36 9.20 0.66
C GLN A 24 -8.34 8.19 1.24
N PHE A 25 -8.47 8.22 2.56
CA PHE A 25 -9.45 7.42 3.30
C PHE A 25 -10.14 8.29 4.33
N GLU A 26 -11.47 8.14 4.43
CA GLU A 26 -12.28 8.76 5.47
C GLU A 26 -12.87 7.66 6.32
N PRO A 27 -12.15 7.22 7.37
CA PRO A 27 -12.64 6.12 8.19
C PRO A 27 -13.87 6.56 8.99
N LYS A 28 -14.85 5.66 9.08
CA LYS A 28 -16.06 5.87 9.84
C LYS A 28 -16.17 4.83 10.93
N ARG A 29 -16.29 5.26 12.17
CA ARG A 29 -16.52 4.37 13.32
C ARG A 29 -15.47 3.29 13.48
N LEU A 30 -14.22 3.61 13.14
CA LEU A 30 -13.12 2.68 13.28
C LEU A 30 -12.18 3.16 14.37
N ASN A 31 -11.55 2.23 15.06
CA ASN A 31 -10.52 2.53 16.04
C ASN A 31 -9.13 2.46 15.45
N LYS A 32 -8.96 1.64 14.43
CA LYS A 32 -7.67 1.37 13.84
C LYS A 32 -7.81 1.12 12.34
N LEU A 33 -6.86 1.64 11.57
CA LEU A 33 -6.68 1.30 10.17
C LEU A 33 -5.37 0.55 10.01
N THR A 34 -5.38 -0.48 9.16
CA THR A 34 -4.18 -1.15 8.74
C THR A 34 -4.03 -0.95 7.24
N PHE A 35 -2.89 -0.38 6.83
CA PHE A 35 -2.55 -0.29 5.42
C PHE A 35 -1.63 -1.44 5.07
N LEU A 36 -2.05 -2.24 4.10
CA LEU A 36 -1.19 -3.25 3.49
C LEU A 36 -0.63 -2.68 2.20
N SER A 37 0.66 -2.83 2.00
CA SER A 37 1.30 -2.40 0.77
C SER A 37 2.15 -3.51 0.18
N ARG A 38 2.22 -3.55 -1.14
CA ARG A 38 3.06 -4.47 -1.90
C ARG A 38 3.78 -3.66 -2.96
N LEU A 39 5.11 -3.77 -2.98
CA LEU A 39 5.89 -3.10 -4.01
C LEU A 39 5.66 -3.78 -5.35
N ALA A 40 5.54 -3.01 -6.42
CA ALA A 40 5.47 -3.54 -7.77
C ALA A 40 6.89 -3.79 -8.27
N PHE A 41 7.25 -5.05 -8.48
CA PHE A 41 8.55 -5.42 -9.02
C PHE A 41 8.48 -5.52 -10.53
N VAL A 42 9.37 -4.82 -11.20
CA VAL A 42 9.53 -4.86 -12.65
C VAL A 42 10.91 -5.43 -13.00
N ASN A 43 11.14 -5.74 -14.27
CA ASN A 43 12.31 -6.51 -14.72
C ASN A 43 13.67 -5.97 -14.30
N GLU A 44 13.80 -4.66 -14.17
CA GLU A 44 15.10 -4.02 -13.87
C GLU A 44 15.41 -3.94 -12.39
N MET A 45 14.48 -4.38 -11.54
CA MET A 45 14.62 -4.28 -10.10
C MET A 45 15.33 -5.50 -9.53
N SER A 46 16.04 -5.26 -8.44
CA SER A 46 16.63 -6.34 -7.63
C SER A 46 15.52 -7.23 -7.05
N ASN A 47 15.88 -8.44 -6.61
CA ASN A 47 14.94 -9.33 -5.93
C ASN A 47 14.53 -8.79 -4.56
N TYR A 48 15.32 -7.91 -3.99
CA TYR A 48 15.08 -7.25 -2.70
C TYR A 48 15.10 -5.75 -2.93
N GLU A 49 14.10 -5.05 -2.44
CA GLU A 49 13.97 -3.60 -2.63
C GLU A 49 13.43 -2.94 -1.36
N ASN A 50 13.70 -1.65 -1.25
CA ASN A 50 13.18 -0.83 -0.16
C ASN A 50 12.21 0.20 -0.71
N TYR A 51 11.27 0.62 0.13
CA TYR A 51 10.39 1.73 -0.21
C TYR A 51 9.88 2.40 1.06
N GLN A 52 9.39 3.63 0.91
CA GLN A 52 8.87 4.42 2.02
C GLN A 52 7.44 4.86 1.75
N ILE A 53 6.60 4.67 2.73
CA ILE A 53 5.21 5.13 2.72
C ILE A 53 5.05 6.21 3.79
N ARG A 54 4.44 7.32 3.41
CA ARG A 54 4.09 8.37 4.36
C ARG A 54 2.58 8.40 4.54
N VAL A 55 2.16 8.44 5.80
CA VAL A 55 0.76 8.57 6.14
C VAL A 55 0.53 10.00 6.62
N TRP A 56 -0.50 10.63 6.06
CA TRP A 56 -0.92 11.98 6.41
C TRP A 56 -2.22 11.94 7.18
N LYS A 57 -2.33 12.78 8.18
CA LYS A 57 -3.58 13.02 8.91
C LYS A 57 -3.95 14.46 8.62
N ASP A 58 -4.99 14.69 7.83
CA ASP A 58 -5.30 15.99 7.23
C ASP A 58 -4.03 16.51 6.52
N ASP A 59 -3.51 17.65 6.91
CA ASP A 59 -2.33 18.25 6.29
C ASP A 59 -1.04 18.03 7.09
N THR A 60 -1.09 17.17 8.13
CA THR A 60 0.09 16.89 8.94
C THR A 60 0.57 15.46 8.74
N ILE A 61 1.86 15.25 8.90
CA ILE A 61 2.44 13.92 8.78
C ILE A 61 2.09 13.12 10.03
N TYR A 62 1.41 11.99 9.84
CA TYR A 62 1.16 11.05 10.92
C TYR A 62 2.39 10.18 11.18
N GLY A 63 2.98 9.65 10.12
CA GLY A 63 4.17 8.83 10.24
C GLY A 63 4.76 8.51 8.88
N THR A 64 6.04 8.16 8.89
CA THR A 64 6.75 7.70 7.70
C THR A 64 7.28 6.30 8.01
N TYR A 65 6.99 5.34 7.12
CA TYR A 65 7.28 3.93 7.32
C TYR A 65 8.26 3.47 6.26
N PHE A 66 9.31 2.84 6.71
CA PHE A 66 10.37 2.33 5.84
C PHE A 66 10.26 0.82 5.76
N PHE A 67 10.13 0.29 4.55
CA PHE A 67 9.96 -1.14 4.34
C PHE A 67 11.04 -1.72 3.46
N SER A 68 11.46 -2.93 3.80
CA SER A 68 12.26 -3.79 2.93
C SER A 68 11.39 -4.97 2.51
N THR A 69 11.43 -5.35 1.26
CA THR A 69 10.57 -6.40 0.74
C THR A 69 11.24 -7.18 -0.37
N GLU A 70 10.60 -8.27 -0.75
CA GLU A 70 11.05 -9.13 -1.84
C GLU A 70 9.85 -9.56 -2.68
N LYS A 71 10.11 -10.10 -3.87
CA LYS A 71 9.06 -10.60 -4.75
C LYS A 71 8.26 -11.69 -4.06
N SER A 72 6.94 -11.63 -4.24
CA SER A 72 6.07 -12.72 -3.82
C SER A 72 6.18 -13.88 -4.80
N GLU A 73 6.15 -15.10 -4.27
CA GLU A 73 6.20 -16.30 -5.10
C GLU A 73 4.81 -16.81 -5.50
N ASP A 74 3.77 -16.32 -4.84
CA ASP A 74 2.41 -16.82 -4.99
C ASP A 74 1.39 -15.78 -5.43
N SER A 75 1.85 -14.62 -5.88
CA SER A 75 0.96 -13.51 -6.25
C SER A 75 1.23 -13.03 -7.66
N ILE A 76 0.19 -12.69 -8.38
CA ILE A 76 0.27 -12.05 -9.69
C ILE A 76 -0.74 -10.92 -9.76
N ILE A 77 -0.52 -10.00 -10.70
CA ILE A 77 -1.49 -8.96 -11.02
C ILE A 77 -2.28 -9.42 -12.23
N LYS A 78 -3.59 -9.53 -12.08
CA LYS A 78 -4.45 -10.06 -13.13
C LYS A 78 -4.35 -9.24 -14.42
N GLU A 79 -4.28 -7.92 -14.29
CA GLU A 79 -4.27 -6.99 -15.42
C GLU A 79 -2.89 -6.84 -16.06
N ASP A 80 -1.82 -7.19 -15.37
CA ASP A 80 -0.46 -7.05 -15.88
C ASP A 80 0.46 -8.09 -15.26
N LYS A 81 0.65 -9.19 -15.94
CA LYS A 81 1.45 -10.31 -15.45
C LYS A 81 2.97 -10.07 -15.51
N LYS A 82 3.40 -8.98 -16.15
CA LYS A 82 4.82 -8.60 -16.22
C LYS A 82 5.30 -7.96 -14.92
N VAL A 83 4.38 -7.44 -14.12
CA VAL A 83 4.69 -6.84 -12.83
C VAL A 83 4.40 -7.87 -11.75
N ILE A 84 5.39 -8.13 -10.89
CA ILE A 84 5.23 -9.11 -9.80
C ILE A 84 5.03 -8.34 -8.51
N PRO A 85 3.91 -8.57 -7.78
CA PRO A 85 3.73 -7.92 -6.49
C PRO A 85 4.74 -8.46 -5.48
N GLY A 86 5.26 -7.57 -4.66
CA GLY A 86 6.11 -7.95 -3.54
C GLY A 86 5.28 -8.57 -2.43
N LYS A 87 5.97 -9.16 -1.45
CA LYS A 87 5.33 -9.62 -0.23
C LYS A 87 4.73 -8.42 0.49
N TRP A 88 3.60 -8.62 1.16
CA TRP A 88 2.92 -7.51 1.81
C TRP A 88 3.70 -7.00 3.02
N ARG A 89 3.57 -5.71 3.25
CA ARG A 89 4.03 -5.02 4.46
C ARG A 89 2.87 -4.22 5.01
N SER A 90 2.86 -3.99 6.30
CA SER A 90 1.73 -3.29 6.92
C SER A 90 2.19 -2.20 7.87
N CYS A 91 1.35 -1.18 7.99
CA CYS A 91 1.44 -0.22 9.08
C CYS A 91 0.06 -0.01 9.67
N GLU A 92 0.02 0.22 10.98
CA GLU A 92 -1.21 0.43 11.72
C GLU A 92 -1.33 1.88 12.13
N ILE A 93 -2.54 2.42 11.96
CA ILE A 93 -2.85 3.80 12.30
C ILE A 93 -3.91 3.78 13.39
N ASN A 94 -3.60 4.39 14.53
CA ASN A 94 -4.57 4.57 15.59
C ASN A 94 -5.41 5.81 15.27
N LEU A 95 -6.72 5.63 15.19
CA LEU A 95 -7.61 6.69 14.81
C LEU A 95 -8.03 7.49 16.04
N SER A 96 -8.08 8.82 15.90
CA SER A 96 -8.62 9.68 16.94
C SER A 96 -10.15 9.66 16.88
N LYS A 97 -10.77 10.06 17.97
CA LYS A 97 -12.25 10.09 18.07
C LYS A 97 -12.87 11.14 17.15
N SER A 98 -12.15 12.21 16.83
CA SER A 98 -12.65 13.23 15.93
C SER A 98 -12.43 12.79 14.48
N LYS A 99 -13.24 13.35 13.59
CA LYS A 99 -13.21 13.00 12.18
C LYS A 99 -12.00 13.62 11.50
N HIS A 100 -11.21 12.78 10.83
CA HIS A 100 -10.03 13.22 10.06
C HIS A 100 -9.95 12.47 8.75
N THR A 101 -9.26 13.08 7.80
CA THR A 101 -8.94 12.45 6.54
C THR A 101 -7.51 11.91 6.62
N TYR A 102 -7.33 10.66 6.27
CA TYR A 102 -6.01 10.03 6.24
C TYR A 102 -5.64 9.75 4.79
N SER A 103 -4.38 9.93 4.46
CA SER A 103 -3.90 9.61 3.12
C SER A 103 -2.55 8.93 3.17
N VAL A 104 -2.28 8.15 2.12
CA VAL A 104 -1.06 7.37 1.98
C VAL A 104 -0.35 7.86 0.73
N GLU A 105 0.94 8.07 0.85
CA GLU A 105 1.79 8.57 -0.23
C GLU A 105 3.03 7.70 -0.38
N LEU A 106 3.39 7.37 -1.62
CA LEU A 106 4.64 6.69 -1.91
C LEU A 106 5.72 7.74 -2.14
N LEU A 107 6.81 7.67 -1.38
CA LEU A 107 7.88 8.66 -1.45
C LEU A 107 8.94 8.36 -2.51
N ASP A 108 9.04 7.14 -2.97
CA ASP A 108 10.08 6.70 -3.90
C ASP A 108 9.74 7.07 -5.33
N LYS A 109 10.67 7.74 -6.00
CA LYS A 109 10.55 8.05 -7.43
C LYS A 109 10.79 6.79 -8.25
N GLY A 110 10.04 6.63 -9.33
CA GLY A 110 10.21 5.52 -10.25
C GLY A 110 9.71 4.19 -9.76
N LYS A 111 9.04 4.17 -8.61
CA LYS A 111 8.45 2.97 -8.04
C LYS A 111 6.94 3.09 -8.00
N LYS A 112 6.29 1.97 -7.81
CA LYS A 112 4.84 1.85 -7.71
C LYS A 112 4.52 0.84 -6.62
N VAL A 113 3.47 1.10 -5.85
CA VAL A 113 2.99 0.16 -4.84
C VAL A 113 1.51 -0.12 -5.04
N PHE A 114 1.08 -1.25 -4.53
CA PHE A 114 -0.32 -1.62 -4.43
C PHE A 114 -0.73 -1.54 -2.97
N VAL A 115 -1.79 -0.80 -2.69
CA VAL A 115 -2.22 -0.50 -1.32
C VAL A 115 -3.62 -1.04 -1.09
N ARG A 116 -3.82 -1.64 0.07
CA ARG A 116 -5.13 -2.08 0.54
C ARG A 116 -5.32 -1.58 1.97
N CYS A 117 -6.50 -1.07 2.24
CA CYS A 117 -6.84 -0.57 3.57
C CYS A 117 -7.80 -1.52 4.26
N LEU A 118 -7.46 -1.91 5.49
CA LEU A 118 -8.31 -2.74 6.34
C LEU A 118 -8.68 -1.95 7.58
N GLY A 119 -9.96 -1.97 7.94
CA GLY A 119 -10.44 -1.30 9.14
C GLY A 119 -10.75 -2.30 10.24
N ASN A 120 -10.36 -1.96 11.46
CA ASN A 120 -10.69 -2.73 12.66
C ASN A 120 -11.49 -1.86 13.60
N GLN A 121 -12.56 -2.42 14.13
CA GLN A 121 -13.37 -1.77 15.14
C GLN A 121 -12.96 -2.19 16.54
#